data_2ff487b01ceb794f18e784a23960b378
#
_entry.id   2ff487b01ceb794f18e784a23960b378
#
_cell.length_a   1.000
_cell.length_b   1.000
_cell.length_c   1.000
_cell.angle_alpha   90.00
_cell.angle_beta   90.00
_cell.angle_gamma   90.00
#
_symmetry.space_group_name_H-M   'P 1'
#
loop_
_entity.id
_entity.type
_entity.pdbx_description
1 polymer ?
#
loop_
_entity_poly.entity_id
_entity_poly.type
_entity_poly.pdbx_seq_one_letter_code
_entity_poly.pdbx_strand_id
1 'polypeptide(L)'
;MMMGVKRGLFSSEAGQGSAAIAHSTAKTKYSVREGVVALLEPYIDTIIICTLTGLVIMVTDSWHLTEFYATRIDPSISEDLWMNSSVLTSYAFAQGVPFGDKIVTLAVVLFAISTAISWSFYGDRATAVSYTHLTLPTTPYV
;
A
#
# COMPACT_ATOMS: atom_id res chain seq x y z
N MET A 1 15.53 -5.61 -9.25
CA MET A 1 15.55 -4.15 -9.00
C MET A 1 14.33 -3.42 -9.57
N MET A 2 13.95 -3.57 -10.85
CA MET A 2 12.77 -2.92 -11.44
C MET A 2 11.43 -3.22 -10.73
N MET A 3 11.22 -4.45 -10.27
CA MET A 3 10.00 -4.83 -9.53
C MET A 3 9.88 -4.12 -8.18
N GLY A 4 10.99 -3.95 -7.46
CA GLY A 4 11.00 -3.20 -6.19
C GLY A 4 10.64 -1.73 -6.37
N VAL A 5 11.16 -1.07 -7.42
CA VAL A 5 10.84 0.32 -7.74
C VAL A 5 9.35 0.47 -8.07
N LYS A 6 8.80 -0.41 -8.93
CA LYS A 6 7.36 -0.38 -9.24
C LYS A 6 6.49 -0.53 -8.00
N ARG A 7 6.83 -1.46 -7.11
CA ARG A 7 6.05 -1.69 -5.88
C ARG A 7 6.20 -0.57 -4.88
N GLY A 8 7.39 0.01 -4.72
CA GLY A 8 7.62 1.15 -3.83
C GLY A 8 6.81 2.39 -4.23
N LEU A 9 6.70 2.67 -5.52
CA LEU A 9 5.87 3.78 -6.04
C LEU A 9 4.38 3.57 -5.73
N PHE A 10 3.88 2.34 -5.81
CA PHE A 10 2.47 2.04 -5.53
C PHE A 10 2.17 1.95 -4.03
N SER A 11 3.09 1.43 -3.23
CA SER A 11 2.87 1.15 -1.81
C SER A 11 2.87 2.43 -0.96
N SER A 12 3.83 3.33 -1.19
CA SER A 12 3.99 4.54 -0.37
C SER A 12 3.44 5.80 -1.01
N GLU A 13 2.84 5.72 -2.20
CA GLU A 13 2.35 6.87 -2.98
C GLU A 13 3.41 8.00 -3.14
N ALA A 14 4.68 7.64 -3.02
CA ALA A 14 5.78 8.59 -3.00
C ALA A 14 5.86 9.38 -4.31
N GLY A 15 5.76 10.70 -4.21
CA GLY A 15 5.82 11.61 -5.34
C GLY A 15 4.54 11.74 -6.17
N GLN A 16 3.46 11.04 -5.83
CA GLN A 16 2.17 11.16 -6.54
C GLN A 16 1.34 12.37 -6.09
N GLY A 17 1.62 12.92 -4.90
CA GLY A 17 0.90 14.08 -4.37
C GLY A 17 -0.44 13.75 -3.69
N SER A 18 -0.89 12.51 -3.71
CA SER A 18 -2.13 12.07 -3.08
C SER A 18 -2.11 12.21 -1.56
N ALA A 19 -0.99 11.96 -0.91
CA ALA A 19 -0.80 12.16 0.52
C ALA A 19 -1.14 13.59 0.97
N ALA A 20 -0.80 14.60 0.18
CA ALA A 20 -1.14 15.99 0.48
C ALA A 20 -2.65 16.23 0.52
N ILE A 21 -3.45 15.52 -0.28
CA ILE A 21 -4.92 15.62 -0.26
C ILE A 21 -5.47 15.07 1.06
N ALA A 22 -4.96 13.92 1.53
CA ALA A 22 -5.36 13.35 2.81
C ALA A 22 -4.98 14.27 3.98
N HIS A 23 -3.75 14.72 4.04
CA HIS A 23 -3.23 15.59 5.10
C HIS A 23 -3.88 16.98 5.11
N SER A 24 -4.42 17.45 3.98
CA SER A 24 -5.16 18.73 3.93
C SER A 24 -6.43 18.75 4.79
N THR A 25 -6.95 17.59 5.17
CA THR A 25 -8.14 17.48 6.03
C THR A 25 -7.83 17.63 7.52
N ALA A 26 -6.56 17.57 7.89
CA ALA A 26 -6.14 17.66 9.29
C ALA A 26 -6.43 19.03 9.89
N LYS A 27 -7.09 19.03 11.05
CA LYS A 27 -7.39 20.26 11.82
C LYS A 27 -6.17 20.64 12.65
N THR A 28 -5.23 21.33 12.05
CA THR A 28 -4.02 21.79 12.73
C THR A 28 -3.89 23.32 12.70
N LYS A 29 -3.33 23.90 13.76
CA LYS A 29 -3.11 25.35 13.86
C LYS A 29 -1.98 25.81 12.91
N TYR A 30 -1.05 24.94 12.61
CA TYR A 30 0.12 25.21 11.76
C TYR A 30 0.29 24.06 10.76
N SER A 31 0.21 24.36 9.48
CA SER A 31 0.36 23.37 8.39
C SER A 31 1.71 22.65 8.41
N VAL A 32 2.77 23.31 8.89
CA VAL A 32 4.10 22.71 9.03
C VAL A 32 4.10 21.49 9.97
N ARG A 33 3.26 21.48 11.00
CA ARG A 33 3.16 20.33 11.91
C ARG A 33 2.66 19.09 11.18
N GLU A 34 1.67 19.27 10.33
CA GLU A 34 1.13 18.16 9.53
C GLU A 34 2.15 17.68 8.50
N GLY A 35 2.91 18.58 7.89
CA GLY A 35 4.00 18.21 7.00
C GLY A 35 5.08 17.36 7.69
N VAL A 36 5.41 17.64 8.96
CA VAL A 36 6.35 16.82 9.74
C VAL A 36 5.76 15.43 10.04
N VAL A 37 4.46 15.34 10.34
CA VAL A 37 3.79 14.04 10.52
C VAL A 37 3.81 13.23 9.23
N ALA A 38 3.51 13.86 8.10
CA ALA A 38 3.55 13.22 6.79
C ALA A 38 4.92 12.65 6.41
N LEU A 39 6.01 13.25 6.90
CA LEU A 39 7.37 12.72 6.71
C LEU A 39 7.61 11.39 7.43
N LEU A 40 6.88 11.12 8.52
CA LEU A 40 7.02 9.88 9.28
C LEU A 40 6.39 8.69 8.57
N GLU A 41 5.38 8.92 7.73
CA GLU A 41 4.63 7.87 7.05
C GLU A 41 5.53 6.96 6.21
N PRO A 42 6.29 7.44 5.21
CA PRO A 42 7.17 6.59 4.42
C PRO A 42 8.29 5.97 5.25
N TYR A 43 8.71 6.62 6.33
CA TYR A 43 9.72 6.08 7.23
C TYR A 43 9.20 4.85 7.98
N ILE A 44 8.01 4.94 8.56
CA ILE A 44 7.39 3.84 9.29
C ILE A 44 7.02 2.71 8.34
N ASP A 45 6.34 3.01 7.24
CA ASP A 45 5.88 2.00 6.28
C ASP A 45 7.07 1.30 5.59
N THR A 46 7.98 2.06 5.01
CA THR A 46 9.04 1.48 4.19
C THR A 46 10.18 0.92 5.03
N ILE A 47 10.69 1.66 6.01
CA ILE A 47 11.87 1.22 6.77
C ILE A 47 11.47 0.21 7.84
N ILE A 48 10.40 0.45 8.59
CA ILE A 48 10.03 -0.45 9.69
C ILE A 48 9.22 -1.64 9.17
N ILE A 49 8.06 -1.40 8.59
CA ILE A 49 7.11 -2.49 8.23
C ILE A 49 7.66 -3.37 7.11
N CYS A 50 8.17 -2.78 6.03
CA CYS A 50 8.72 -3.58 4.92
C CYS A 50 9.97 -4.36 5.33
N THR A 51 10.83 -3.79 6.20
CA THR A 51 12.00 -4.50 6.73
C THR A 51 11.58 -5.67 7.61
N LEU A 52 10.60 -5.48 8.50
CA LEU A 52 10.07 -6.56 9.33
C LEU A 52 9.47 -7.68 8.48
N THR A 53 8.70 -7.35 7.46
CA THR A 53 8.14 -8.34 6.52
C THR A 53 9.25 -9.11 5.80
N GLY A 54 10.27 -8.41 5.31
CA GLY A 54 11.43 -9.03 4.67
C GLY A 54 12.20 -9.96 5.62
N LEU A 55 12.39 -9.53 6.88
CA LEU A 55 13.05 -10.36 7.90
C LEU A 55 12.25 -11.63 8.22
N VAL A 56 10.92 -11.55 8.32
CA VAL A 56 10.07 -12.73 8.54
C VAL A 56 10.25 -13.72 7.41
N ILE A 57 10.22 -13.30 6.14
CA ILE A 57 10.42 -14.15 4.98
C ILE A 57 11.81 -14.80 5.00
N MET A 58 12.85 -14.05 5.38
CA MET A 58 14.23 -14.55 5.46
C MET A 58 14.41 -15.55 6.60
N VAL A 59 13.91 -15.23 7.79
CA VAL A 59 14.07 -16.11 8.98
C VAL A 59 13.28 -17.41 8.85
N THR A 60 12.11 -17.36 8.21
CA THR A 60 11.31 -18.57 7.96
C THR A 60 11.76 -19.36 6.73
N ASP A 61 12.80 -18.89 6.03
CA ASP A 61 13.33 -19.50 4.79
C ASP A 61 12.28 -19.72 3.69
N SER A 62 11.22 -18.93 3.74
CA SER A 62 10.03 -19.09 2.88
C SER A 62 10.31 -18.74 1.41
N TRP A 63 11.37 -18.01 1.13
CA TRP A 63 11.77 -17.63 -0.22
C TRP A 63 12.32 -18.81 -1.04
N HIS A 64 12.88 -19.85 -0.40
CA HIS A 64 13.32 -21.07 -1.06
C HIS A 64 12.16 -22.02 -1.42
N LEU A 65 11.03 -21.86 -0.73
CA LEU A 65 9.88 -22.75 -0.91
C LEU A 65 9.12 -22.48 -2.21
N THR A 66 9.24 -21.30 -2.78
CA THR A 66 8.59 -20.96 -4.05
C THR A 66 9.05 -21.85 -5.20
N GLU A 67 10.35 -22.18 -5.31
CA GLU A 67 10.87 -23.11 -6.31
C GLU A 67 10.49 -24.57 -6.00
N PHE A 68 10.45 -24.94 -4.73
CA PHE A 68 10.20 -26.31 -4.30
C PHE A 68 8.72 -26.71 -4.43
N TYR A 69 7.80 -25.81 -4.13
CA TYR A 69 6.37 -26.07 -4.20
C TYR A 69 5.81 -25.97 -5.63
N ALA A 70 6.29 -25.04 -6.43
CA ALA A 70 5.91 -24.95 -7.84
C ALA A 70 6.19 -26.25 -8.62
N THR A 71 7.20 -27.03 -8.19
CA THR A 71 7.57 -28.28 -8.86
C THR A 71 6.87 -29.51 -8.30
N ARG A 72 6.33 -29.46 -7.07
CA ARG A 72 5.88 -30.70 -6.37
C ARG A 72 4.40 -30.79 -6.02
N ILE A 73 3.66 -29.71 -5.88
CA ILE A 73 2.30 -29.79 -5.30
C ILE A 73 1.21 -29.73 -6.36
N ASP A 74 1.36 -28.91 -7.37
CA ASP A 74 0.38 -28.90 -8.46
C ASP A 74 0.93 -28.22 -9.72
N PRO A 75 1.28 -28.99 -10.77
CA PRO A 75 1.74 -28.41 -12.04
C PRO A 75 0.64 -27.64 -12.80
N SER A 76 -0.61 -27.68 -12.34
CA SER A 76 -1.73 -26.95 -12.93
C SER A 76 -1.92 -25.54 -12.34
N ILE A 77 -1.28 -25.22 -11.22
CA ILE A 77 -1.34 -23.89 -10.64
C ILE A 77 -0.31 -23.04 -11.36
N SER A 78 -0.75 -22.03 -12.09
CA SER A 78 0.09 -21.12 -12.85
C SER A 78 1.18 -20.49 -11.95
N GLU A 79 2.39 -20.41 -12.47
CA GLU A 79 3.57 -19.78 -11.83
C GLU A 79 3.24 -18.37 -11.29
N ASP A 80 2.33 -17.65 -11.93
CA ASP A 80 1.85 -16.32 -11.54
C ASP A 80 1.16 -16.28 -10.16
N LEU A 81 0.53 -17.37 -9.74
CA LEU A 81 -0.16 -17.42 -8.45
C LEU A 81 0.81 -17.58 -7.28
N TRP A 82 1.90 -18.32 -7.48
CA TRP A 82 2.95 -18.54 -6.48
C TRP A 82 3.91 -17.37 -6.36
N MET A 83 4.10 -16.63 -7.44
CA MET A 83 4.88 -15.38 -7.46
C MET A 83 4.14 -14.20 -6.81
N ASN A 84 2.91 -14.43 -6.34
CA ASN A 84 2.14 -13.39 -5.68
C ASN A 84 2.69 -13.12 -4.28
N SER A 85 3.22 -11.94 -4.05
CA SER A 85 3.88 -11.55 -2.80
C SER A 85 3.00 -11.68 -1.56
N SER A 86 1.68 -11.61 -1.70
CA SER A 86 0.74 -11.79 -0.59
C SER A 86 0.69 -13.23 -0.11
N VAL A 87 0.77 -14.20 -1.02
CA VAL A 87 0.80 -15.64 -0.70
C VAL A 87 2.10 -15.99 0.03
N LEU A 88 3.24 -15.51 -0.46
CA LEU A 88 4.54 -15.71 0.19
C LEU A 88 4.56 -15.13 1.61
N THR A 89 4.05 -13.93 1.79
CA THR A 89 3.98 -13.28 3.11
C THR A 89 3.07 -14.05 4.05
N SER A 90 1.88 -14.46 3.59
CA SER A 90 0.94 -15.25 4.38
C SER A 90 1.55 -16.58 4.84
N TYR A 91 2.25 -17.27 3.93
CA TYR A 91 2.95 -18.50 4.23
C TYR A 91 4.06 -18.31 5.26
N ALA A 92 4.90 -17.28 5.09
CA ALA A 92 5.99 -16.97 6.00
C ALA A 92 5.47 -16.69 7.43
N PHE A 93 4.38 -15.94 7.55
CA PHE A 93 3.74 -15.68 8.85
C PHE A 93 3.10 -16.92 9.45
N ALA A 94 2.53 -17.82 8.64
CA ALA A 94 1.98 -19.08 9.13
C ALA A 94 3.04 -20.01 9.75
N GLN A 95 4.27 -19.94 9.25
CA GLN A 95 5.39 -20.71 9.82
C GLN A 95 5.87 -20.16 11.17
N GLY A 96 5.84 -18.84 11.35
CA GLY A 96 6.38 -18.18 12.54
C GLY A 96 5.38 -18.03 13.68
N VAL A 97 4.10 -17.88 13.38
CA VAL A 97 3.06 -17.56 14.38
C VAL A 97 1.82 -18.42 14.15
N PRO A 98 1.24 -19.05 15.20
CA PRO A 98 -0.03 -19.75 15.07
C PRO A 98 -1.12 -18.80 14.57
N PHE A 99 -1.86 -19.21 13.54
CA PHE A 99 -2.85 -18.40 12.81
C PHE A 99 -2.28 -17.18 12.05
N GLY A 100 -0.97 -17.14 11.77
CA GLY A 100 -0.33 -16.05 11.05
C GLY A 100 -0.94 -15.77 9.68
N ASP A 101 -1.35 -16.80 8.95
CA ASP A 101 -2.05 -16.72 7.67
C ASP A 101 -3.37 -15.94 7.77
N LYS A 102 -4.15 -16.18 8.83
CA LYS A 102 -5.42 -15.50 9.07
C LYS A 102 -5.23 -14.04 9.44
N ILE A 103 -4.20 -13.75 10.23
CA ILE A 103 -3.84 -12.37 10.60
C ILE A 103 -3.46 -11.58 9.35
N VAL A 104 -2.61 -12.14 8.49
CA VAL A 104 -2.22 -11.50 7.24
C VAL A 104 -3.42 -11.31 6.31
N THR A 105 -4.27 -12.32 6.17
CA THR A 105 -5.49 -12.22 5.35
C THR A 105 -6.41 -11.12 5.86
N LEU A 106 -6.66 -11.04 7.16
CA LEU A 106 -7.47 -9.98 7.75
C LEU A 106 -6.85 -8.60 7.51
N ALA A 107 -5.54 -8.46 7.69
CA ALA A 107 -4.83 -7.22 7.44
C ALA A 107 -4.98 -6.78 5.98
N VAL A 108 -4.82 -7.69 5.02
CA VAL A 108 -4.97 -7.39 3.58
C VAL A 108 -6.39 -6.89 3.27
N VAL A 109 -7.42 -7.52 3.84
CA VAL A 109 -8.82 -7.07 3.66
C VAL A 109 -9.04 -5.67 4.23
N LEU A 110 -8.54 -5.41 5.44
CA LEU A 110 -8.65 -4.09 6.07
C LEU A 110 -7.90 -3.01 5.27
N PHE A 111 -6.71 -3.31 4.78
CA PHE A 111 -5.96 -2.39 3.92
C PHE A 111 -6.67 -2.15 2.58
N ALA A 112 -7.27 -3.17 1.97
CA ALA A 112 -8.02 -3.01 0.73
C ALA A 112 -9.23 -2.08 0.91
N ILE A 113 -9.98 -2.24 2.01
CA ILE A 113 -11.11 -1.36 2.35
C ILE A 113 -10.63 0.07 2.61
N SER A 114 -9.59 0.24 3.42
CA SER A 114 -9.01 1.54 3.73
C SER A 114 -8.54 2.27 2.46
N THR A 115 -7.85 1.56 1.58
CA THR A 115 -7.39 2.09 0.29
C THR A 115 -8.55 2.51 -0.60
N ALA A 116 -9.61 1.70 -0.69
CA ALA A 116 -10.80 2.04 -1.48
C ALA A 116 -11.47 3.33 -0.99
N ILE A 117 -11.58 3.51 0.33
CA ILE A 117 -12.13 4.73 0.94
C ILE A 117 -11.24 5.94 0.63
N SER A 118 -9.93 5.81 0.80
CA SER A 118 -8.98 6.90 0.56
C SER A 118 -8.99 7.34 -0.90
N TRP A 119 -8.96 6.41 -1.84
CA TRP A 119 -8.99 6.73 -3.27
C TRP A 119 -10.31 7.33 -3.72
N SER A 120 -11.44 6.91 -3.13
CA SER A 120 -12.75 7.56 -3.35
C SER A 120 -12.70 9.04 -2.95
N PHE A 121 -12.15 9.32 -1.77
CA PHE A 121 -11.97 10.70 -1.29
C PHE A 121 -11.06 11.53 -2.21
N TYR A 122 -9.95 10.95 -2.69
CA TYR A 122 -9.06 11.65 -3.64
C TYR A 122 -9.78 11.96 -4.95
N GLY A 123 -10.59 11.03 -5.45
CA GLY A 123 -11.43 11.23 -6.64
C GLY A 123 -12.42 12.38 -6.47
N ASP A 124 -13.12 12.43 -5.36
CA ASP A 124 -14.08 13.50 -5.04
C ASP A 124 -13.40 14.87 -5.00
N ARG A 125 -12.24 14.97 -4.37
CA ARG A 125 -11.47 16.22 -4.29
C ARG A 125 -10.94 16.66 -5.64
N ALA A 126 -10.40 15.75 -6.44
CA ALA A 126 -9.92 16.05 -7.78
C ALA A 126 -11.06 16.52 -8.70
N THR A 127 -12.24 15.88 -8.60
CA THR A 127 -13.42 16.26 -9.37
C THR A 127 -13.93 17.64 -8.95
N ALA A 128 -14.00 17.93 -7.66
CA ALA A 128 -14.43 19.24 -7.16
C ALA A 128 -13.53 20.37 -7.67
N VAL A 129 -12.20 20.18 -7.66
CA VAL A 129 -11.25 21.17 -8.18
C VAL A 129 -11.42 21.34 -9.67
N SER A 130 -11.51 20.23 -10.44
CA SER A 130 -11.71 20.28 -11.89
C SER A 130 -13.01 21.02 -12.26
N TYR A 131 -14.10 20.72 -11.54
CA TYR A 131 -15.39 21.37 -11.78
C TYR A 131 -15.34 22.88 -11.53
N THR A 132 -14.75 23.32 -10.43
CA THR A 132 -14.65 24.75 -10.09
C THR A 132 -13.77 25.51 -11.09
N HIS A 133 -12.68 24.91 -11.56
CA HIS A 133 -11.81 25.57 -12.54
C HIS A 133 -12.34 25.58 -13.99
N LEU A 134 -13.15 24.58 -14.36
CA LEU A 134 -13.72 24.51 -15.71
C LEU A 134 -14.99 25.32 -15.88
N THR A 135 -15.73 25.59 -14.81
CA THR A 135 -17.03 26.28 -14.88
C THR A 135 -16.99 27.76 -14.49
N LEU A 136 -15.90 28.24 -13.93
CA LEU A 136 -15.72 29.62 -13.47
C LEU A 136 -15.62 30.74 -14.54
N PRO A 137 -15.34 30.50 -15.83
CA PRO A 137 -15.24 31.59 -16.80
C PRO A 137 -16.57 32.17 -17.28
N THR A 138 -17.71 31.65 -16.85
CA THR A 138 -19.02 32.02 -17.44
C THR A 138 -19.89 32.93 -16.58
N THR A 139 -19.48 33.34 -15.40
CA THR A 139 -20.16 34.41 -14.66
C THR A 139 -19.54 35.76 -15.01
N PRO A 140 -20.22 36.60 -15.81
CA PRO A 140 -19.78 37.98 -15.94
C PRO A 140 -19.86 38.65 -14.57
N TYR A 141 -18.77 39.26 -14.16
CA TYR A 141 -18.78 40.16 -13.02
C TYR A 141 -19.72 41.33 -13.39
N VAL A 142 -20.89 41.39 -12.77
CA VAL A 142 -21.74 42.55 -12.76
C VAL A 142 -21.41 43.38 -11.53
#